data_cf78439397f2fd389bf0a5b179a27c41
#
_entry.id   cf78439397f2fd389bf0a5b179a27c41
#
_cell.length_a   1.000
_cell.length_b   1.000
_cell.length_c   1.000
_cell.angle_alpha   90.00
_cell.angle_beta   90.00
_cell.angle_gamma   90.00
#
_symmetry.space_group_name_H-M   'P 1'
#
loop_
_entity.id
_entity.type
_entity.pdbx_description
1 polymer ?
#
loop_
_entity_poly.entity_id
_entity_poly.type
_entity_poly.pdbx_seq_one_letter_code
_entity_poly.pdbx_strand_id
1 'polypeptide(L)'
;MALKFYHGHGSPYGWRVWLALEAKKIAYETQILSFSAGDTTKPEFVAINPRHQVPTIVDDGFALWESAVIVEYLDERFDSGAKLFPGDAKRRARVRRLAREAETYLHGEGVDKIVEELFWKNDAPPDPQVMEKARTRVSDELQYFARQLEGDYLEGKTIGAADVTLYPSVAYVKRITARKPEVKLADLIPAPIAAWAKRIESQPWFDQTFPPHWK
;
A
#
# COMPACT_ATOMS: atom_id res chain seq x y z
N MET A 1 7.03 -24.71 7.47
CA MET A 1 5.69 -24.30 7.93
C MET A 1 5.14 -23.24 6.97
N ALA A 2 3.82 -23.02 6.89
CA ALA A 2 3.29 -21.94 6.06
C ALA A 2 3.72 -20.57 6.63
N LEU A 3 4.01 -19.62 5.74
CA LEU A 3 4.30 -18.23 6.09
C LEU A 3 3.08 -17.61 6.78
N LYS A 4 3.25 -17.02 7.97
CA LYS A 4 2.18 -16.30 8.67
C LYS A 4 2.25 -14.81 8.33
N PHE A 5 1.10 -14.23 8.01
CA PHE A 5 0.98 -12.83 7.67
C PHE A 5 0.02 -12.12 8.64
N TYR A 6 0.57 -11.26 9.48
CA TYR A 6 -0.16 -10.44 10.44
C TYR A 6 -0.46 -9.08 9.83
N HIS A 7 -1.74 -8.74 9.74
CA HIS A 7 -2.14 -7.45 9.23
C HIS A 7 -3.47 -6.97 9.83
N GLY A 8 -3.78 -5.67 9.68
CA GLY A 8 -5.07 -5.09 10.04
C GLY A 8 -5.74 -4.50 8.79
N HIS A 9 -7.03 -4.76 8.62
CA HIS A 9 -7.79 -4.20 7.50
C HIS A 9 -7.74 -2.67 7.51
N GLY A 10 -7.50 -2.09 6.34
CA GLY A 10 -7.39 -0.65 6.15
C GLY A 10 -5.96 -0.12 6.31
N SER A 11 -4.97 -0.90 6.76
CA SER A 11 -3.57 -0.47 6.72
C SER A 11 -3.05 -0.47 5.28
N PRO A 12 -2.58 0.67 4.73
CA PRO A 12 -2.00 0.72 3.39
C PRO A 12 -0.71 -0.10 3.30
N TYR A 13 0.06 -0.12 4.38
CA TYR A 13 1.29 -0.90 4.51
C TYR A 13 1.02 -2.40 4.57
N GLY A 14 -0.03 -2.83 5.29
CA GLY A 14 -0.50 -4.21 5.30
C GLY A 14 -1.02 -4.64 3.93
N TRP A 15 -1.75 -3.76 3.26
CA TRP A 15 -2.29 -4.03 1.93
C TRP A 15 -1.19 -4.19 0.88
N ARG A 16 -0.13 -3.37 0.92
CA ARG A 16 1.07 -3.54 0.09
C ARG A 16 1.62 -4.96 0.14
N VAL A 17 1.81 -5.50 1.35
CA VAL A 17 2.34 -6.85 1.54
C VAL A 17 1.36 -7.90 1.06
N TRP A 18 0.07 -7.70 1.30
CA TRP A 18 -0.95 -8.63 0.82
C TRP A 18 -0.96 -8.74 -0.70
N LEU A 19 -0.96 -7.59 -1.40
CA LEU A 19 -0.86 -7.55 -2.87
C LEU A 19 0.43 -8.24 -3.38
N ALA A 20 1.54 -8.07 -2.68
CA ALA A 20 2.80 -8.74 -3.03
C ALA A 20 2.72 -10.26 -2.86
N LEU A 21 2.13 -10.76 -1.77
CA LEU A 21 1.91 -12.19 -1.53
C LEU A 21 1.08 -12.82 -2.65
N GLU A 22 -0.01 -12.16 -3.04
CA GLU A 22 -0.90 -12.62 -4.11
C GLU A 22 -0.23 -12.58 -5.48
N ALA A 23 0.43 -11.48 -5.82
CA ALA A 23 1.14 -11.35 -7.10
C ALA A 23 2.24 -12.42 -7.25
N LYS A 24 2.88 -12.77 -6.16
CA LYS A 24 3.89 -13.84 -6.10
C LYS A 24 3.30 -15.24 -5.96
N LYS A 25 2.00 -15.39 -5.76
CA LYS A 25 1.34 -16.68 -5.54
C LYS A 25 1.97 -17.47 -4.38
N ILE A 26 2.33 -16.79 -3.31
CA ILE A 26 2.89 -17.40 -2.10
C ILE A 26 1.74 -17.93 -1.26
N ALA A 27 1.87 -19.16 -0.74
CA ALA A 27 0.93 -19.69 0.25
C ALA A 27 1.24 -19.10 1.64
N TYR A 28 0.22 -18.61 2.31
CA TYR A 28 0.35 -17.98 3.63
C TYR A 28 -0.92 -18.20 4.49
N GLU A 29 -0.77 -18.04 5.79
CA GLU A 29 -1.86 -17.99 6.77
C GLU A 29 -2.05 -16.55 7.24
N THR A 30 -3.26 -16.00 7.05
CA THR A 30 -3.56 -14.64 7.49
C THR A 30 -3.96 -14.60 8.96
N GLN A 31 -3.35 -13.68 9.72
CA GLN A 31 -3.69 -13.32 11.09
C GLN A 31 -4.20 -11.88 11.10
N ILE A 32 -5.53 -11.71 11.15
CA ILE A 32 -6.15 -10.38 11.16
C ILE A 32 -6.10 -9.82 12.58
N LEU A 33 -5.49 -8.64 12.73
CA LEU A 33 -5.41 -7.90 14.00
C LEU A 33 -6.41 -6.73 13.98
N SER A 34 -7.17 -6.60 15.04
CA SER A 34 -8.10 -5.49 15.26
C SER A 34 -7.40 -4.32 15.95
N PHE A 35 -7.34 -3.18 15.28
CA PHE A 35 -6.81 -1.95 15.89
C PHE A 35 -7.67 -1.49 17.07
N SER A 36 -9.02 -1.55 16.93
CA SER A 36 -9.95 -1.14 17.98
C SER A 36 -9.92 -2.05 19.22
N ALA A 37 -9.56 -3.34 19.05
CA ALA A 37 -9.38 -4.27 20.16
C ALA A 37 -7.97 -4.22 20.76
N GLY A 38 -7.07 -3.37 20.24
CA GLY A 38 -5.70 -3.25 20.73
C GLY A 38 -4.82 -4.47 20.48
N ASP A 39 -5.14 -5.30 19.46
CA ASP A 39 -4.43 -6.56 19.24
C ASP A 39 -2.93 -6.36 19.00
N THR A 40 -2.52 -5.22 18.42
CA THR A 40 -1.11 -4.89 18.18
C THR A 40 -0.31 -4.63 19.46
N THR A 41 -0.98 -4.39 20.60
CA THR A 41 -0.34 -4.13 21.90
C THR A 41 -0.40 -5.33 22.85
N LYS A 42 -1.02 -6.43 22.44
CA LYS A 42 -1.08 -7.66 23.23
C LYS A 42 0.30 -8.32 23.33
N PRO A 43 0.65 -8.89 24.51
CA PRO A 43 1.98 -9.49 24.74
C PRO A 43 2.40 -10.50 23.67
N GLU A 44 1.47 -11.33 23.18
CA GLU A 44 1.73 -12.34 22.16
C GLU A 44 2.15 -11.74 20.81
N PHE A 45 1.59 -10.58 20.42
CA PHE A 45 2.02 -9.89 19.20
C PHE A 45 3.29 -9.07 19.43
N VAL A 46 3.43 -8.43 20.59
CA VAL A 46 4.63 -7.67 20.97
C VAL A 46 5.89 -8.56 20.98
N ALA A 47 5.74 -9.82 21.38
CA ALA A 47 6.83 -10.81 21.32
C ALA A 47 7.29 -11.11 19.89
N ILE A 48 6.41 -10.93 18.88
CA ILE A 48 6.71 -11.11 17.45
C ILE A 48 7.26 -9.81 16.85
N ASN A 49 6.59 -8.67 17.13
CA ASN A 49 6.98 -7.36 16.63
C ASN A 49 6.96 -6.30 17.76
N PRO A 50 8.12 -5.92 18.30
CA PRO A 50 8.23 -4.94 19.38
C PRO A 50 7.87 -3.50 18.95
N ARG A 51 7.59 -3.26 17.66
CA ARG A 51 7.11 -1.97 17.15
C ARG A 51 5.59 -1.81 17.22
N HIS A 52 4.84 -2.87 17.61
CA HIS A 52 3.38 -2.85 17.72
C HIS A 52 2.67 -2.46 16.42
N GLN A 53 3.26 -2.76 15.27
CA GLN A 53 2.78 -2.31 13.96
C GLN A 53 2.54 -3.49 13.00
N VAL A 54 1.62 -3.28 12.07
CA VAL A 54 1.40 -4.16 10.93
C VAL A 54 1.86 -3.47 9.65
N PRO A 55 2.30 -4.24 8.64
CA PRO A 55 2.35 -5.70 8.57
C PRO A 55 3.54 -6.31 9.31
N THR A 56 3.38 -7.59 9.67
CA THR A 56 4.47 -8.45 10.14
C THR A 56 4.31 -9.81 9.47
N ILE A 57 5.40 -10.46 9.11
CA ILE A 57 5.40 -11.85 8.66
C ILE A 57 6.23 -12.72 9.60
N VAL A 58 5.93 -14.03 9.64
CA VAL A 58 6.76 -15.04 10.28
C VAL A 58 6.96 -16.18 9.28
N ASP A 59 8.19 -16.38 8.82
CA ASP A 59 8.61 -17.46 7.92
C ASP A 59 9.54 -18.41 8.66
N ASP A 60 9.10 -19.64 8.92
CA ASP A 60 9.85 -20.66 9.67
C ASP A 60 10.49 -20.14 10.96
N GLY A 61 9.75 -19.33 11.72
CA GLY A 61 10.21 -18.73 13.00
C GLY A 61 10.97 -17.41 12.84
N PHE A 62 11.31 -17.00 11.63
CA PHE A 62 11.90 -15.70 11.36
C PHE A 62 10.81 -14.63 11.26
N ALA A 63 10.75 -13.72 12.23
CA ALA A 63 9.83 -12.60 12.25
C ALA A 63 10.44 -11.40 11.52
N LEU A 64 9.65 -10.77 10.63
CA LEU A 64 10.06 -9.60 9.85
C LEU A 64 8.93 -8.58 9.79
N TRP A 65 9.26 -7.32 9.98
CA TRP A 65 8.37 -6.17 9.83
C TRP A 65 9.01 -5.12 8.92
N GLU A 66 8.41 -3.94 8.75
CA GLU A 66 8.66 -2.95 7.70
C GLU A 66 8.21 -3.45 6.33
N SER A 67 7.06 -2.96 5.88
CA SER A 67 6.38 -3.48 4.69
C SER A 67 7.23 -3.45 3.41
N ALA A 68 8.10 -2.44 3.24
CA ALA A 68 9.02 -2.36 2.10
C ALA A 68 10.07 -3.47 2.16
N VAL A 69 10.62 -3.74 3.35
CA VAL A 69 11.60 -4.82 3.58
C VAL A 69 10.95 -6.17 3.39
N ILE A 70 9.71 -6.35 3.86
CA ILE A 70 8.94 -7.59 3.64
C ILE A 70 8.78 -7.86 2.15
N VAL A 71 8.41 -6.86 1.34
CA VAL A 71 8.24 -7.02 -0.12
C VAL A 71 9.55 -7.43 -0.80
N GLU A 72 10.69 -6.86 -0.38
CA GLU A 72 12.01 -7.27 -0.87
C GLU A 72 12.32 -8.71 -0.47
N TYR A 73 12.13 -9.06 0.80
CA TYR A 73 12.33 -10.42 1.31
C TYR A 73 11.50 -11.45 0.55
N LEU A 74 10.21 -11.18 0.32
CA LEU A 74 9.34 -12.07 -0.45
C LEU A 74 9.84 -12.29 -1.87
N ASP A 75 10.38 -11.26 -2.52
CA ASP A 75 10.91 -11.38 -3.89
C ASP A 75 12.23 -12.14 -3.96
N GLU A 76 13.07 -12.04 -2.94
CA GLU A 76 14.35 -12.78 -2.84
C GLU A 76 14.14 -14.24 -2.39
N ARG A 77 13.20 -14.47 -1.47
CA ARG A 77 12.97 -15.78 -0.84
C ARG A 77 12.17 -16.74 -1.71
N PHE A 78 11.25 -16.23 -2.53
CA PHE A 78 10.31 -17.03 -3.31
C PHE A 78 10.42 -16.74 -4.80
N ASP A 79 10.65 -17.76 -5.61
CA ASP A 79 10.74 -17.63 -7.09
C ASP A 79 9.39 -17.72 -7.80
N SER A 80 8.30 -17.99 -7.06
CA SER A 80 6.94 -18.11 -7.61
C SER A 80 6.34 -16.78 -8.06
N GLY A 81 5.41 -16.86 -9.02
CA GLY A 81 4.59 -15.70 -9.45
C GLY A 81 5.36 -14.56 -10.09
N ALA A 82 4.92 -13.33 -9.83
CA ALA A 82 5.56 -12.13 -10.38
C ALA A 82 6.92 -11.86 -9.75
N LYS A 83 7.89 -11.42 -10.56
CA LYS A 83 9.14 -10.86 -10.05
C LYS A 83 8.91 -9.40 -9.69
N LEU A 84 8.98 -9.08 -8.38
CA LEU A 84 8.64 -7.74 -7.89
C LEU A 84 9.74 -6.70 -8.14
N PHE A 85 11.00 -7.16 -8.22
CA PHE A 85 12.16 -6.33 -8.58
C PHE A 85 12.86 -6.92 -9.81
N PRO A 86 12.26 -6.79 -11.02
CA PRO A 86 12.81 -7.42 -12.23
C PRO A 86 14.06 -6.71 -12.75
N GLY A 87 14.82 -7.42 -13.56
CA GLY A 87 15.92 -6.89 -14.36
C GLY A 87 17.24 -6.72 -13.61
N ASP A 88 18.12 -5.90 -14.16
CA ASP A 88 19.45 -5.61 -13.66
C ASP A 88 19.45 -4.65 -12.45
N ALA A 89 20.63 -4.29 -11.95
CA ALA A 89 20.79 -3.40 -10.80
C ALA A 89 20.16 -2.03 -11.02
N LYS A 90 20.27 -1.47 -12.24
CA LYS A 90 19.69 -0.14 -12.56
C LYS A 90 18.16 -0.20 -12.55
N ARG A 91 17.60 -1.26 -13.14
CA ARG A 91 16.14 -1.48 -13.14
C ARG A 91 15.62 -1.66 -11.72
N ARG A 92 16.23 -2.52 -10.93
CA ARG A 92 15.85 -2.73 -9.52
C ARG A 92 15.98 -1.45 -8.68
N ALA A 93 17.01 -0.64 -8.92
CA ALA A 93 17.14 0.66 -8.25
C ALA A 93 16.00 1.61 -8.62
N ARG A 94 15.58 1.66 -9.90
CA ARG A 94 14.40 2.42 -10.34
C ARG A 94 13.13 1.95 -9.63
N VAL A 95 12.89 0.66 -9.55
CA VAL A 95 11.72 0.09 -8.86
C VAL A 95 11.70 0.53 -7.39
N ARG A 96 12.82 0.39 -6.66
CA ARG A 96 12.95 0.82 -5.26
C ARG A 96 12.69 2.33 -5.10
N ARG A 97 13.22 3.14 -6.01
CA ARG A 97 12.98 4.58 -6.01
C ARG A 97 11.50 4.91 -6.16
N LEU A 98 10.81 4.34 -7.16
CA LEU A 98 9.38 4.56 -7.38
C LEU A 98 8.54 4.10 -6.18
N ALA A 99 8.85 2.93 -5.59
CA ALA A 99 8.18 2.47 -4.38
C ALA A 99 8.39 3.43 -3.21
N ARG A 100 9.61 3.95 -3.03
CA ARG A 100 9.90 4.91 -1.95
C ARG A 100 9.23 6.27 -2.18
N GLU A 101 9.21 6.75 -3.41
CA GLU A 101 8.51 8.00 -3.79
C GLU A 101 7.00 7.88 -3.54
N ALA A 102 6.37 6.75 -3.90
CA ALA A 102 4.96 6.50 -3.61
C ALA A 102 4.65 6.54 -2.11
N GLU A 103 5.51 5.93 -1.30
CA GLU A 103 5.36 5.91 0.16
C GLU A 103 5.59 7.30 0.78
N THR A 104 6.69 7.96 0.41
CA THR A 104 7.09 9.22 1.04
C THR A 104 6.22 10.38 0.58
N TYR A 105 6.12 10.58 -0.74
CA TYR A 105 5.55 11.81 -1.29
C TYR A 105 4.04 11.71 -1.49
N LEU A 106 3.55 10.66 -2.17
CA LEU A 106 2.12 10.52 -2.37
C LEU A 106 1.41 10.17 -1.07
N HIS A 107 1.88 9.10 -0.37
CA HIS A 107 1.20 8.65 0.85
C HIS A 107 1.47 9.59 2.01
N GLY A 108 2.72 9.72 2.46
CA GLY A 108 3.07 10.46 3.68
C GLY A 108 2.83 11.97 3.60
N GLU A 109 3.30 12.63 2.54
CA GLU A 109 3.15 14.09 2.42
C GLU A 109 1.79 14.51 1.82
N GLY A 110 1.07 13.61 1.15
CA GLY A 110 -0.22 13.85 0.53
C GLY A 110 -1.37 13.21 1.30
N VAL A 111 -1.56 11.90 1.11
CA VAL A 111 -2.74 11.17 1.60
C VAL A 111 -2.86 11.21 3.12
N ASP A 112 -1.77 10.93 3.86
CA ASP A 112 -1.77 10.91 5.33
C ASP A 112 -2.13 12.29 5.90
N LYS A 113 -1.63 13.37 5.31
CA LYS A 113 -1.96 14.73 5.75
C LYS A 113 -3.45 15.04 5.60
N ILE A 114 -4.07 14.56 4.52
CA ILE A 114 -5.52 14.70 4.32
C ILE A 114 -6.29 13.83 5.32
N VAL A 115 -5.81 12.59 5.59
CA VAL A 115 -6.43 11.70 6.58
C VAL A 115 -6.33 12.29 7.99
N GLU A 116 -5.17 12.82 8.38
CA GLU A 116 -4.97 13.51 9.66
C GLU A 116 -5.98 14.66 9.82
N GLU A 117 -6.11 15.53 8.80
CA GLU A 117 -7.00 16.68 8.83
C GLU A 117 -8.49 16.30 8.88
N LEU A 118 -8.91 15.27 8.14
CA LEU A 118 -10.33 14.96 7.98
C LEU A 118 -10.87 13.96 9.01
N PHE A 119 -10.00 13.11 9.60
CA PHE A 119 -10.46 11.97 10.39
C PHE A 119 -9.81 11.84 11.77
N TRP A 120 -8.67 12.50 12.04
CA TRP A 120 -7.93 12.31 13.30
C TRP A 120 -7.89 13.55 14.20
N LYS A 121 -8.43 14.68 13.75
CA LYS A 121 -8.44 15.96 14.50
C LYS A 121 -9.63 16.16 15.47
N ASN A 122 -10.29 15.12 15.95
CA ASN A 122 -11.30 15.21 17.03
C ASN A 122 -12.15 16.50 16.97
N ASP A 123 -13.08 16.62 16.03
CA ASP A 123 -14.02 17.73 15.84
C ASP A 123 -13.43 19.11 15.48
N ALA A 124 -12.11 19.28 15.44
CA ALA A 124 -11.51 20.51 14.93
C ALA A 124 -11.68 20.59 13.39
N PRO A 125 -12.02 21.76 12.85
CA PRO A 125 -12.12 21.91 11.40
C PRO A 125 -10.75 21.68 10.75
N PRO A 126 -10.71 21.10 9.53
CA PRO A 126 -9.48 20.95 8.78
C PRO A 126 -8.79 22.30 8.54
N ASP A 127 -7.47 22.34 8.64
CA ASP A 127 -6.68 23.52 8.28
C ASP A 127 -6.67 23.67 6.74
N PRO A 128 -7.22 24.79 6.19
CA PRO A 128 -7.31 24.98 4.75
C PRO A 128 -5.94 25.02 4.06
N GLN A 129 -4.89 25.52 4.72
CA GLN A 129 -3.55 25.60 4.14
C GLN A 129 -2.89 24.22 4.06
N VAL A 130 -3.05 23.41 5.11
CA VAL A 130 -2.57 22.03 5.11
C VAL A 130 -3.30 21.21 4.06
N MET A 131 -4.63 21.33 3.98
CA MET A 131 -5.46 20.65 2.99
C MET A 131 -5.08 21.00 1.56
N GLU A 132 -4.89 22.31 1.26
CA GLU A 132 -4.51 22.76 -0.09
C GLU A 132 -3.12 22.24 -0.48
N LYS A 133 -2.14 22.33 0.42
CA LYS A 133 -0.78 21.81 0.19
C LYS A 133 -0.80 20.29 -0.06
N ALA A 134 -1.51 19.54 0.78
CA ALA A 134 -1.60 18.10 0.65
C ALA A 134 -2.36 17.68 -0.62
N ARG A 135 -3.43 18.39 -0.98
CA ARG A 135 -4.17 18.18 -2.23
C ARG A 135 -3.29 18.42 -3.46
N THR A 136 -2.52 19.52 -3.47
CA THR A 136 -1.56 19.81 -4.54
C THR A 136 -0.52 18.71 -4.64
N ARG A 137 0.05 18.26 -3.51
CA ARG A 137 0.98 17.13 -3.47
C ARG A 137 0.36 15.87 -4.09
N VAL A 138 -0.85 15.48 -3.71
CA VAL A 138 -1.55 14.32 -4.29
C VAL A 138 -1.70 14.47 -5.81
N SER A 139 -2.11 15.65 -6.29
CA SER A 139 -2.25 15.93 -7.72
C SER A 139 -0.94 15.74 -8.47
N ASP A 140 0.12 16.38 -7.99
CA ASP A 140 1.44 16.39 -8.64
C ASP A 140 2.04 14.98 -8.70
N GLU A 141 1.94 14.23 -7.59
CA GLU A 141 2.46 12.87 -7.53
C GLU A 141 1.65 11.91 -8.42
N LEU A 142 0.33 12.01 -8.48
CA LEU A 142 -0.47 11.19 -9.39
C LEU A 142 -0.12 11.47 -10.86
N GLN A 143 0.12 12.74 -11.23
CA GLN A 143 0.60 13.12 -12.55
C GLN A 143 2.02 12.61 -12.81
N TYR A 144 2.90 12.67 -11.81
CA TYR A 144 4.24 12.11 -11.91
C TYR A 144 4.20 10.60 -12.18
N PHE A 145 3.44 9.83 -11.38
CA PHE A 145 3.31 8.38 -11.57
C PHE A 145 2.65 8.00 -12.89
N ALA A 146 1.73 8.80 -13.40
CA ALA A 146 1.15 8.59 -14.73
C ALA A 146 2.22 8.60 -15.84
N ARG A 147 3.24 9.47 -15.70
CA ARG A 147 4.39 9.53 -16.64
C ARG A 147 5.42 8.42 -16.42
N GLN A 148 5.39 7.73 -15.26
CA GLN A 148 6.33 6.63 -14.95
C GLN A 148 5.84 5.27 -15.46
N LEU A 149 4.59 5.15 -15.91
CA LEU A 149 4.07 3.91 -16.50
C LEU A 149 4.87 3.52 -17.76
N GLU A 150 5.44 2.32 -17.76
CA GLU A 150 6.21 1.79 -18.91
C GLU A 150 5.40 0.79 -19.75
N GLY A 151 4.11 0.67 -19.49
CA GLY A 151 3.19 -0.26 -20.16
C GLY A 151 1.92 -0.41 -19.33
N ASP A 152 1.55 -1.65 -19.06
CA ASP A 152 0.39 -1.95 -18.21
C ASP A 152 0.61 -1.60 -16.75
N TYR A 153 1.88 -1.61 -16.29
CA TYR A 153 2.35 -1.34 -14.93
C TYR A 153 3.58 -0.44 -14.94
N LEU A 154 4.04 -0.04 -13.74
CA LEU A 154 5.23 0.81 -13.58
C LEU A 154 6.51 0.13 -14.06
N GLU A 155 6.58 -1.20 -13.97
CA GLU A 155 7.71 -2.01 -14.43
C GLU A 155 7.46 -2.68 -15.80
N GLY A 156 6.46 -2.27 -16.56
CA GLY A 156 6.15 -2.78 -17.90
C GLY A 156 4.92 -3.67 -17.95
N LYS A 157 5.07 -4.96 -18.23
CA LYS A 157 3.93 -5.87 -18.49
C LYS A 157 3.40 -6.61 -17.26
N THR A 158 4.15 -6.63 -16.17
CA THR A 158 3.80 -7.36 -14.94
C THR A 158 3.80 -6.45 -13.74
N ILE A 159 2.91 -6.75 -12.79
CA ILE A 159 2.86 -6.05 -11.51
C ILE A 159 4.18 -6.21 -10.75
N GLY A 160 4.71 -5.12 -10.19
CA GLY A 160 5.95 -5.08 -9.44
C GLY A 160 5.84 -4.39 -8.09
N ALA A 161 6.99 -4.22 -7.41
CA ALA A 161 7.03 -3.66 -6.05
C ALA A 161 6.54 -2.21 -6.01
N ALA A 162 6.80 -1.40 -7.04
CA ALA A 162 6.28 -0.04 -7.10
C ALA A 162 4.75 -0.01 -7.26
N ASP A 163 4.18 -0.95 -8.03
CA ASP A 163 2.72 -1.04 -8.22
C ASP A 163 2.00 -1.41 -6.93
N VAL A 164 2.46 -2.45 -6.22
CA VAL A 164 1.83 -2.87 -4.96
C VAL A 164 2.00 -1.84 -3.85
N THR A 165 2.99 -0.93 -3.98
CA THR A 165 3.20 0.19 -3.06
C THR A 165 2.30 1.38 -3.38
N LEU A 166 2.18 1.73 -4.67
CA LEU A 166 1.39 2.87 -5.13
C LEU A 166 -0.12 2.64 -4.98
N TYR A 167 -0.59 1.41 -5.28
CA TYR A 167 -2.01 1.10 -5.36
C TYR A 167 -2.80 1.43 -4.07
N PRO A 168 -2.36 1.05 -2.86
CA PRO A 168 -3.07 1.41 -1.64
C PRO A 168 -3.30 2.91 -1.50
N SER A 169 -2.35 3.76 -1.86
CA SER A 169 -2.48 5.22 -1.79
C SER A 169 -3.54 5.74 -2.75
N VAL A 170 -3.59 5.21 -3.99
CA VAL A 170 -4.64 5.56 -4.97
C VAL A 170 -6.02 5.10 -4.49
N ALA A 171 -6.10 3.93 -3.87
CA ALA A 171 -7.34 3.42 -3.29
C ALA A 171 -7.81 4.30 -2.10
N TYR A 172 -6.88 4.81 -1.29
CA TYR A 172 -7.19 5.78 -0.23
C TYR A 172 -7.77 7.10 -0.79
N VAL A 173 -7.21 7.63 -1.87
CA VAL A 173 -7.76 8.82 -2.56
C VAL A 173 -9.22 8.60 -2.96
N LYS A 174 -9.54 7.42 -3.55
CA LYS A 174 -10.92 7.03 -3.87
C LYS A 174 -11.77 6.92 -2.59
N ARG A 175 -11.26 6.26 -1.55
CA ARG A 175 -11.96 6.04 -0.28
C ARG A 175 -12.28 7.34 0.46
N ILE A 176 -11.33 8.29 0.50
CA ILE A 176 -11.54 9.60 1.12
C ILE A 176 -12.68 10.33 0.40
N THR A 177 -12.68 10.36 -0.94
CA THR A 177 -13.77 10.96 -1.72
C THR A 177 -15.12 10.27 -1.46
N ALA A 178 -15.16 8.94 -1.34
CA ALA A 178 -16.40 8.23 -1.03
C ALA A 178 -16.97 8.60 0.34
N ARG A 179 -16.12 8.89 1.33
CA ARG A 179 -16.53 9.29 2.70
C ARG A 179 -16.77 10.78 2.86
N LYS A 180 -16.10 11.60 2.07
CA LYS A 180 -16.10 13.07 2.08
C LYS A 180 -16.17 13.58 0.64
N PRO A 181 -17.35 13.48 -0.03
CA PRO A 181 -17.50 13.84 -1.45
C PRO A 181 -17.10 15.27 -1.76
N GLU A 182 -17.25 16.18 -0.81
CA GLU A 182 -16.91 17.59 -0.93
C GLU A 182 -15.42 17.85 -1.20
N VAL A 183 -14.52 16.94 -0.81
CA VAL A 183 -13.08 17.12 -1.06
C VAL A 183 -12.66 16.76 -2.48
N LYS A 184 -13.45 15.99 -3.23
CA LYS A 184 -13.25 15.68 -4.66
C LYS A 184 -11.83 15.20 -5.02
N LEU A 185 -11.21 14.40 -4.14
CA LEU A 185 -9.83 13.93 -4.36
C LEU A 185 -9.74 12.95 -5.53
N ALA A 186 -10.77 12.13 -5.76
CA ALA A 186 -10.80 11.18 -6.88
C ALA A 186 -10.73 11.88 -8.24
N ASP A 187 -11.17 13.14 -8.35
CA ASP A 187 -11.09 13.93 -9.58
C ASP A 187 -9.64 14.26 -9.98
N LEU A 188 -8.69 14.12 -9.04
CA LEU A 188 -7.26 14.30 -9.29
C LEU A 188 -6.60 13.09 -9.94
N ILE A 189 -7.28 11.93 -10.00
CA ILE A 189 -6.73 10.71 -10.57
C ILE A 189 -6.71 10.79 -12.09
N PRO A 190 -5.53 10.90 -12.74
CA PRO A 190 -5.47 10.98 -14.19
C PRO A 190 -5.87 9.67 -14.85
N ALA A 191 -6.40 9.73 -16.08
CA ALA A 191 -6.90 8.57 -16.80
C ALA A 191 -5.91 7.39 -16.89
N PRO A 192 -4.59 7.58 -17.10
CA PRO A 192 -3.63 6.48 -17.09
C PRO A 192 -3.55 5.75 -15.73
N ILE A 193 -3.59 6.49 -14.61
CA ILE A 193 -3.58 5.91 -13.26
C ILE A 193 -4.91 5.20 -12.98
N ALA A 194 -6.04 5.75 -13.43
CA ALA A 194 -7.34 5.09 -13.30
C ALA A 194 -7.38 3.76 -14.07
N ALA A 195 -6.82 3.72 -15.28
CA ALA A 195 -6.73 2.51 -16.08
C ALA A 195 -5.76 1.48 -15.46
N TRP A 196 -4.61 1.92 -14.95
CA TRP A 196 -3.67 1.10 -14.22
C TRP A 196 -4.29 0.49 -12.95
N ALA A 197 -4.99 1.29 -12.15
CA ALA A 197 -5.66 0.81 -10.95
C ALA A 197 -6.71 -0.28 -11.29
N LYS A 198 -7.51 -0.09 -12.35
CA LYS A 198 -8.46 -1.10 -12.84
C LYS A 198 -7.78 -2.42 -13.23
N ARG A 199 -6.57 -2.41 -13.80
CA ARG A 199 -5.83 -3.65 -14.12
C ARG A 199 -5.45 -4.41 -12.85
N ILE A 200 -5.08 -3.72 -11.77
CA ILE A 200 -4.82 -4.35 -10.47
C ILE A 200 -6.13 -4.90 -9.89
N GLU A 201 -7.20 -4.10 -9.92
CA GLU A 201 -8.53 -4.48 -9.43
C GLU A 201 -9.15 -5.64 -10.21
N SER A 202 -8.73 -5.89 -11.46
CA SER A 202 -9.18 -7.01 -12.28
C SER A 202 -8.40 -8.31 -12.07
N GLN A 203 -7.38 -8.32 -11.22
CA GLN A 203 -6.65 -9.54 -10.90
C GLN A 203 -7.56 -10.53 -10.16
N PRO A 204 -7.52 -11.84 -10.49
CA PRO A 204 -8.45 -12.84 -9.92
C PRO A 204 -8.35 -12.97 -8.40
N TRP A 205 -7.25 -12.54 -7.81
CA TRP A 205 -6.99 -12.57 -6.38
C TRP A 205 -7.32 -11.23 -5.67
N PHE A 206 -7.70 -10.19 -6.41
CA PHE A 206 -7.83 -8.85 -5.84
C PHE A 206 -8.91 -8.75 -4.76
N ASP A 207 -10.09 -9.30 -5.01
CA ASP A 207 -11.26 -9.17 -4.13
C ASP A 207 -11.02 -9.69 -2.70
N GLN A 208 -10.16 -10.69 -2.53
CA GLN A 208 -9.79 -11.20 -1.21
C GLN A 208 -8.88 -10.26 -0.42
N THR A 209 -8.14 -9.38 -1.12
CA THR A 209 -7.29 -8.38 -0.47
C THR A 209 -8.02 -7.08 -0.13
N PHE A 210 -9.20 -6.86 -0.74
CA PHE A 210 -9.94 -5.62 -0.56
C PHE A 210 -10.51 -5.51 0.86
N PRO A 211 -10.29 -4.37 1.57
CA PRO A 211 -10.77 -4.22 2.94
C PRO A 211 -12.29 -4.38 3.05
N PRO A 212 -12.81 -5.33 3.86
CA PRO A 212 -14.26 -5.60 3.91
C PRO A 212 -15.13 -4.39 4.27
N HIS A 213 -14.61 -3.51 5.13
CA HIS A 213 -15.31 -2.30 5.58
C HIS A 213 -15.24 -1.14 4.57
N TRP A 214 -14.65 -1.37 3.40
CA TRP A 214 -14.63 -0.42 2.29
C TRP A 214 -15.65 -0.74 1.20
N LYS A 215 -16.26 -1.93 1.29
CA LYS A 215 -17.36 -2.39 0.41
C LYS A 215 -18.64 -1.64 0.67
#